data_b0c6ba5adb4c50ecfc12266a7befbfad
#
_entry.id   b0c6ba5adb4c50ecfc12266a7befbfad
#
_cell.length_a   1.000
_cell.length_b   1.000
_cell.length_c   1.000
_cell.angle_alpha   90.00
_cell.angle_beta   90.00
_cell.angle_gamma   90.00
#
_symmetry.space_group_name_H-M   'P 1'
#
loop_
_entity.id
_entity.type
_entity.pdbx_description
1 polymer ?
#
loop_
_entity_poly.entity_id
_entity_poly.type
_entity_poly.pdbx_seq_one_letter_code
_entity_poly.pdbx_strand_id
1 'polypeptide(L)'
;MIAQALSAFAPVKGRLQRKPGHHGGLVIDDTYNANPDSVRAAIDALATLPAPRWLVLGDMGEVGTQGPAFHREIGAYARERGIDAVLATGELARHMVEAFGGGARHFASAEALIEQGVPAIAPGATVLVKGSRFMRMERIVDALVLKDPAADSQGAPGTTHTQQTH
;
A
#
# COMPACT_ATOMS: atom_id res chain seq x y z
N MET A 1 -7.70 -15.75 -24.39
CA MET A 1 -7.93 -15.56 -23.01
C MET A 1 -6.85 -14.80 -22.36
N ILE A 2 -7.18 -13.61 -22.03
CA ILE A 2 -6.24 -12.72 -21.39
C ILE A 2 -5.83 -13.25 -20.03
N ALA A 3 -6.77 -13.83 -19.31
CA ALA A 3 -6.45 -14.36 -17.99
C ALA A 3 -5.38 -15.42 -18.05
N GLN A 4 -5.39 -16.21 -19.08
CA GLN A 4 -4.36 -17.24 -19.22
C GLN A 4 -3.02 -16.64 -19.54
N ALA A 5 -3.01 -15.61 -20.38
CA ALA A 5 -1.75 -14.93 -20.68
C ALA A 5 -1.14 -14.35 -19.42
N LEU A 6 -1.97 -13.77 -18.57
CA LEU A 6 -1.47 -13.22 -17.31
C LEU A 6 -0.94 -14.29 -16.39
N SER A 7 -1.60 -15.43 -16.34
CA SER A 7 -1.16 -16.49 -15.44
C SER A 7 0.13 -17.12 -15.92
N ALA A 8 0.54 -16.89 -17.15
CA ALA A 8 1.79 -17.42 -17.66
C ALA A 8 2.99 -16.66 -17.08
N PHE A 9 2.77 -15.48 -16.52
CA PHE A 9 3.84 -14.67 -15.96
C PHE A 9 3.85 -14.78 -14.45
N ALA A 10 5.00 -15.09 -13.89
CA ALA A 10 5.13 -15.09 -12.44
C ALA A 10 4.90 -13.67 -11.93
N PRO A 11 4.09 -13.51 -10.88
CA PRO A 11 3.90 -12.19 -10.29
C PRO A 11 5.20 -11.66 -9.74
N VAL A 12 5.46 -10.39 -9.95
CA VAL A 12 6.62 -9.74 -9.34
C VAL A 12 6.19 -9.25 -7.97
N LYS A 13 6.98 -9.60 -6.96
CA LYS A 13 6.67 -9.19 -5.60
C LYS A 13 6.59 -7.67 -5.55
N GLY A 14 5.53 -7.16 -4.95
CA GLY A 14 5.33 -5.72 -4.81
C GLY A 14 4.77 -5.04 -6.04
N ARG A 15 4.21 -5.79 -7.00
CA ARG A 15 3.57 -5.21 -8.18
C ARG A 15 2.13 -5.68 -8.29
N LEU A 16 1.21 -4.83 -7.88
CA LEU A 16 -0.24 -5.06 -7.95
C LEU A 16 -0.67 -6.45 -7.45
N GLN A 17 0.00 -6.95 -6.44
CA GLN A 17 -0.35 -8.24 -5.85
C GLN A 17 -1.53 -8.07 -4.90
N ARG A 18 -2.52 -8.94 -5.01
CA ARG A 18 -3.71 -8.89 -4.17
C ARG A 18 -3.54 -9.79 -2.96
N LYS A 19 -3.85 -9.24 -1.80
CA LYS A 19 -3.71 -9.95 -0.52
C LYS A 19 -4.92 -9.64 0.36
N PRO A 20 -5.36 -10.60 1.17
CA PRO A 20 -6.47 -10.30 2.09
C PRO A 20 -5.96 -9.45 3.25
N GLY A 21 -6.71 -8.42 3.60
CA GLY A 21 -6.37 -7.56 4.72
C GLY A 21 -7.10 -7.98 5.98
N HIS A 22 -6.47 -7.77 7.15
CA HIS A 22 -7.13 -8.14 8.39
C HIS A 22 -8.29 -7.20 8.74
N HIS A 23 -8.44 -6.11 8.01
CA HIS A 23 -9.59 -5.21 8.16
C HIS A 23 -10.80 -5.70 7.36
N GLY A 24 -10.70 -6.86 6.73
CA GLY A 24 -11.81 -7.47 6.00
C GLY A 24 -11.90 -7.06 4.54
N GLY A 25 -10.93 -6.30 4.04
CA GLY A 25 -10.92 -5.85 2.65
C GLY A 25 -9.70 -6.33 1.91
N LEU A 26 -9.59 -5.87 0.67
CA LEU A 26 -8.51 -6.24 -0.21
C LEU A 26 -7.32 -5.28 -0.03
N VAL A 27 -6.13 -5.84 0.07
CA VAL A 27 -4.89 -5.06 0.07
C VAL A 27 -4.17 -5.33 -1.24
N ILE A 28 -3.79 -4.27 -1.93
CA ILE A 28 -3.02 -4.39 -3.16
C ILE A 28 -1.60 -3.92 -2.87
N ASP A 29 -0.67 -4.85 -2.96
CA ASP A 29 0.74 -4.59 -2.73
C ASP A 29 1.39 -4.15 -4.03
N ASP A 30 1.60 -2.86 -4.18
CA ASP A 30 2.25 -2.28 -5.35
C ASP A 30 3.48 -1.50 -4.91
N THR A 31 4.25 -2.11 -4.01
CA THR A 31 5.34 -1.43 -3.30
C THR A 31 6.69 -1.55 -3.99
N TYR A 32 6.75 -2.17 -5.16
CA TYR A 32 8.02 -2.38 -5.83
C TYR A 32 8.70 -1.06 -6.18
N ASN A 33 7.94 -0.09 -6.71
CA ASN A 33 8.49 1.20 -7.09
C ASN A 33 7.36 2.20 -7.30
N ALA A 34 7.72 3.46 -7.49
CA ALA A 34 6.72 4.49 -7.76
C ALA A 34 7.35 5.65 -8.53
N ASN A 35 6.73 5.96 -9.65
CA ASN A 35 7.01 7.19 -10.39
C ASN A 35 5.66 7.75 -10.83
N PRO A 36 5.60 8.97 -11.37
CA PRO A 36 4.30 9.56 -11.69
C PRO A 36 3.41 8.70 -12.57
N ASP A 37 3.96 8.11 -13.61
CA ASP A 37 3.17 7.28 -14.53
C ASP A 37 2.63 6.02 -13.85
N SER A 38 3.47 5.35 -13.07
CA SER A 38 3.05 4.12 -12.42
C SER A 38 2.04 4.39 -11.31
N VAL A 39 2.13 5.53 -10.66
CA VAL A 39 1.16 5.89 -9.63
C VAL A 39 -0.18 6.23 -10.27
N ARG A 40 -0.19 6.93 -11.40
CA ARG A 40 -1.44 7.18 -12.11
C ARG A 40 -2.12 5.88 -12.52
N ALA A 41 -1.33 4.94 -13.04
CA ALA A 41 -1.87 3.64 -13.42
C ALA A 41 -2.44 2.90 -12.21
N ALA A 42 -1.77 2.99 -11.06
CA ALA A 42 -2.25 2.36 -9.84
C ALA A 42 -3.55 2.98 -9.37
N ILE A 43 -3.67 4.31 -9.45
CA ILE A 43 -4.90 4.99 -9.10
C ILE A 43 -6.03 4.56 -10.01
N ASP A 44 -5.76 4.45 -11.31
CA ASP A 44 -6.78 3.98 -12.26
C ASP A 44 -7.25 2.58 -11.91
N ALA A 45 -6.33 1.70 -11.56
CA ALA A 45 -6.68 0.34 -11.17
C ALA A 45 -7.53 0.35 -9.89
N LEU A 46 -7.12 1.11 -8.90
CA LEU A 46 -7.86 1.20 -7.64
C LEU A 46 -9.26 1.75 -7.87
N ALA A 47 -9.40 2.70 -8.79
CA ALA A 47 -10.69 3.32 -9.08
C ALA A 47 -11.70 2.35 -9.65
N THR A 48 -11.26 1.20 -10.17
CA THR A 48 -12.18 0.18 -10.70
C THR A 48 -12.62 -0.82 -9.64
N LEU A 49 -12.10 -0.73 -8.44
CA LEU A 49 -12.36 -1.71 -7.39
C LEU A 49 -13.40 -1.16 -6.39
N PRO A 50 -13.95 -2.02 -5.53
CA PRO A 50 -15.02 -1.58 -4.63
C PRO A 50 -14.61 -0.49 -3.67
N ALA A 51 -15.50 0.44 -3.44
CA ALA A 51 -15.34 1.51 -2.45
C ALA A 51 -15.63 0.96 -1.06
N PRO A 52 -15.11 1.56 0.01
CA PRO A 52 -14.25 2.73 -0.05
C PRO A 52 -12.85 2.39 -0.52
N ARG A 53 -12.25 3.33 -1.22
CA ARG A 53 -10.93 3.13 -1.82
C ARG A 53 -9.91 3.96 -1.09
N TRP A 54 -8.91 3.31 -0.55
CA TRP A 54 -7.87 3.95 0.24
C TRP A 54 -6.53 3.78 -0.45
N LEU A 55 -5.82 4.90 -0.59
CA LEU A 55 -4.51 4.92 -1.23
C LEU A 55 -3.47 5.23 -0.19
N VAL A 56 -2.47 4.39 -0.06
CA VAL A 56 -1.38 4.58 0.90
C VAL A 56 -0.11 4.78 0.09
N LEU A 57 0.45 5.99 0.16
CA LEU A 57 1.55 6.36 -0.71
C LEU A 57 2.76 6.86 0.04
N GLY A 58 3.94 6.46 -0.44
CA GLY A 58 5.19 7.10 -0.06
C GLY A 58 5.65 8.00 -1.19
N ASP A 59 6.79 8.64 -0.98
CA ASP A 59 7.36 9.51 -2.00
C ASP A 59 7.62 8.76 -3.29
N MET A 60 7.39 9.44 -4.41
CA MET A 60 7.73 8.89 -5.72
C MET A 60 9.18 9.14 -6.04
N GLY A 61 9.76 8.24 -6.83
CA GLY A 61 11.10 8.43 -7.36
C GLY A 61 11.05 9.00 -8.76
N GLU A 62 12.21 9.31 -9.29
CA GLU A 62 12.38 9.77 -10.68
C GLU A 62 11.64 11.08 -10.97
N VAL A 63 11.60 11.96 -10.00
CA VAL A 63 10.85 13.22 -10.16
C VAL A 63 11.76 14.45 -10.24
N GLY A 64 13.02 14.33 -9.84
CA GLY A 64 13.96 15.44 -9.91
C GLY A 64 13.46 16.65 -9.16
N THR A 65 13.72 17.83 -9.70
CA THR A 65 13.32 19.07 -9.08
C THR A 65 11.82 19.32 -9.17
N GLN A 66 11.10 18.51 -9.96
CA GLN A 66 9.66 18.62 -10.12
C GLN A 66 8.89 17.79 -9.08
N GLY A 67 9.60 17.27 -8.08
CA GLY A 67 8.98 16.42 -7.07
C GLY A 67 7.71 16.99 -6.48
N PRO A 68 7.75 18.22 -5.93
CA PRO A 68 6.53 18.79 -5.35
C PRO A 68 5.38 18.89 -6.35
N ALA A 69 5.68 19.33 -7.58
CA ALA A 69 4.64 19.46 -8.60
C ALA A 69 4.01 18.13 -8.96
N PHE A 70 4.83 17.11 -9.16
CA PHE A 70 4.32 15.77 -9.47
C PHE A 70 3.47 15.21 -8.35
N HIS A 71 3.90 15.43 -7.11
CA HIS A 71 3.11 14.94 -5.97
C HIS A 71 1.78 15.66 -5.86
N ARG A 72 1.74 16.96 -6.13
CA ARG A 72 0.48 17.69 -6.15
C ARG A 72 -0.45 17.16 -7.24
N GLU A 73 0.09 16.90 -8.41
CA GLU A 73 -0.71 16.34 -9.50
C GLU A 73 -1.33 15.01 -9.13
N ILE A 74 -0.56 14.17 -8.47
CA ILE A 74 -1.07 12.86 -8.07
C ILE A 74 -2.19 13.00 -7.05
N GLY A 75 -2.04 13.91 -6.09
CA GLY A 75 -3.09 14.14 -5.11
C GLY A 75 -4.39 14.59 -5.76
N ALA A 76 -4.28 15.54 -6.69
CA ALA A 76 -5.45 16.03 -7.42
C ALA A 76 -6.06 14.92 -8.28
N TYR A 77 -5.22 14.13 -8.91
CA TYR A 77 -5.69 13.04 -9.76
C TYR A 77 -6.45 11.99 -8.95
N ALA A 78 -5.92 11.63 -7.78
CA ALA A 78 -6.58 10.67 -6.91
C ALA A 78 -7.96 11.16 -6.51
N ARG A 79 -8.06 12.45 -6.17
CA ARG A 79 -9.35 13.04 -5.81
C ARG A 79 -10.32 12.96 -7.00
N GLU A 80 -9.84 13.31 -8.16
CA GLU A 80 -10.65 13.31 -9.37
C GLU A 80 -11.16 11.91 -9.71
N ARG A 81 -10.34 10.89 -9.46
CA ARG A 81 -10.69 9.52 -9.79
C ARG A 81 -11.56 8.84 -8.74
N GLY A 82 -11.94 9.55 -7.70
CA GLY A 82 -12.87 9.00 -6.71
C GLY A 82 -12.24 8.18 -5.61
N ILE A 83 -10.96 8.41 -5.34
CA ILE A 83 -10.32 7.78 -4.18
C ILE A 83 -10.89 8.45 -2.92
N ASP A 84 -11.25 7.65 -1.94
CA ASP A 84 -11.95 8.15 -0.75
C ASP A 84 -11.00 8.69 0.31
N ALA A 85 -9.82 8.09 0.44
CA ALA A 85 -8.88 8.50 1.48
C ALA A 85 -7.45 8.25 1.03
N VAL A 86 -6.53 9.09 1.51
CA VAL A 86 -5.11 8.95 1.24
C VAL A 86 -4.35 9.01 2.54
N LEU A 87 -3.50 8.03 2.78
CA LEU A 87 -2.54 8.05 3.87
C LEU A 87 -1.16 8.11 3.25
N ALA A 88 -0.37 9.09 3.64
CA ALA A 88 0.90 9.30 2.97
C ALA A 88 2.03 9.57 3.96
N THR A 89 3.22 9.17 3.59
CA THR A 89 4.41 9.49 4.36
C THR A 89 5.55 9.82 3.41
N GLY A 90 6.47 10.65 3.88
CA GLY A 90 7.57 11.14 3.08
C GLY A 90 7.49 12.64 2.91
N GLU A 91 8.63 13.23 2.65
CA GLU A 91 8.73 14.68 2.58
C GLU A 91 7.94 15.26 1.42
N LEU A 92 8.02 14.63 0.26
CA LEU A 92 7.31 15.10 -0.93
C LEU A 92 5.83 14.76 -0.88
N ALA A 93 5.48 13.70 -0.18
CA ALA A 93 4.08 13.26 -0.10
C ALA A 93 3.18 14.27 0.60
N ARG A 94 3.74 15.21 1.33
CA ARG A 94 2.98 16.30 1.90
C ARG A 94 2.20 17.07 0.87
N HIS A 95 2.83 17.31 -0.28
CA HIS A 95 2.19 18.05 -1.37
C HIS A 95 1.02 17.29 -1.93
N MET A 96 1.10 15.99 -1.93
CA MET A 96 0.02 15.12 -2.37
C MET A 96 -1.20 15.25 -1.44
N VAL A 97 -0.93 15.21 -0.14
CA VAL A 97 -1.99 15.33 0.86
C VAL A 97 -2.69 16.68 0.74
N GLU A 98 -1.93 17.75 0.57
CA GLU A 98 -2.50 19.09 0.41
C GLU A 98 -3.41 19.18 -0.80
N ALA A 99 -2.96 18.61 -1.92
CA ALA A 99 -3.73 18.67 -3.15
C ALA A 99 -4.98 17.79 -3.09
N PHE A 100 -4.92 16.67 -2.40
CA PHE A 100 -6.07 15.81 -2.25
C PHE A 100 -7.15 16.48 -1.39
N GLY A 101 -6.73 17.10 -0.31
CA GLY A 101 -7.64 17.80 0.59
C GLY A 101 -8.24 16.89 1.64
N GLY A 102 -9.52 17.12 1.95
CA GLY A 102 -10.18 16.38 3.01
C GLY A 102 -10.17 14.88 2.75
N GLY A 103 -9.83 14.10 3.77
CA GLY A 103 -9.71 12.67 3.64
C GLY A 103 -8.29 12.19 3.47
N ALA A 104 -7.32 13.11 3.42
CA ALA A 104 -5.91 12.74 3.31
C ALA A 104 -5.19 13.11 4.60
N ARG A 105 -4.23 12.26 5.00
CA ARG A 105 -3.42 12.49 6.19
C ARG A 105 -1.97 12.18 5.86
N HIS A 106 -1.08 13.01 6.40
CA HIS A 106 0.36 12.83 6.27
C HIS A 106 0.94 12.35 7.60
N PHE A 107 1.89 11.42 7.52
CA PHE A 107 2.56 10.87 8.68
C PHE A 107 4.06 11.11 8.56
N ALA A 108 4.71 11.34 9.69
CA ALA A 108 6.13 11.66 9.69
C ALA A 108 7.01 10.48 9.27
N SER A 109 6.50 9.26 9.41
CA SER A 109 7.27 8.06 9.09
C SER A 109 6.33 6.92 8.76
N ALA A 110 6.88 5.84 8.18
CA ALA A 110 6.11 4.63 7.94
C ALA A 110 5.63 4.04 9.26
N GLU A 111 6.45 4.12 10.30
CA GLU A 111 6.06 3.61 11.61
C GLU A 111 4.85 4.37 12.16
N ALA A 112 4.85 5.69 12.01
CA ALA A 112 3.71 6.49 12.47
C ALA A 112 2.46 6.16 11.64
N LEU A 113 2.62 5.95 10.36
CA LEU A 113 1.50 5.58 9.49
C LEU A 113 0.92 4.24 9.93
N ILE A 114 1.79 3.28 10.23
CA ILE A 114 1.34 1.96 10.70
C ILE A 114 0.60 2.10 12.04
N GLU A 115 1.16 2.87 12.94
CA GLU A 115 0.59 2.99 14.28
C GLU A 115 -0.73 3.74 14.31
N GLN A 116 -0.83 4.82 13.56
CA GLN A 116 -1.98 5.71 13.62
C GLN A 116 -2.89 5.66 12.41
N GLY A 117 -2.33 5.35 11.23
CA GLY A 117 -3.10 5.35 9.99
C GLY A 117 -3.79 4.04 9.72
N VAL A 118 -3.07 2.94 9.87
CA VAL A 118 -3.63 1.61 9.59
C VAL A 118 -4.89 1.34 10.40
N PRO A 119 -4.91 1.64 11.72
CA PRO A 119 -6.14 1.41 12.48
C PRO A 119 -7.33 2.27 12.04
N ALA A 120 -7.06 3.37 11.33
CA ALA A 120 -8.11 4.25 10.87
C ALA A 120 -8.75 3.80 9.56
N ILE A 121 -8.18 2.80 8.90
CA ILE A 121 -8.70 2.34 7.62
C ILE A 121 -10.07 1.70 7.82
N ALA A 122 -11.01 2.11 6.97
CA ALA A 122 -12.38 1.65 7.08
C ALA A 122 -12.49 0.13 6.89
N PRO A 123 -13.33 -0.54 7.68
CA PRO A 123 -13.54 -1.99 7.50
C PRO A 123 -13.99 -2.29 6.08
N GLY A 124 -13.41 -3.32 5.49
CA GLY A 124 -13.77 -3.74 4.14
C GLY A 124 -13.23 -2.89 3.02
N ALA A 125 -12.45 -1.85 3.31
CA ALA A 125 -11.93 -0.97 2.28
C ALA A 125 -10.95 -1.69 1.36
N THR A 126 -10.88 -1.22 0.11
CA THR A 126 -9.84 -1.65 -0.82
C THR A 126 -8.66 -0.69 -0.63
N VAL A 127 -7.51 -1.23 -0.28
CA VAL A 127 -6.32 -0.43 0.06
C VAL A 127 -5.20 -0.77 -0.91
N LEU A 128 -4.65 0.23 -1.56
CA LEU A 128 -3.48 0.04 -2.42
C LEU A 128 -2.28 0.77 -1.81
N VAL A 129 -1.18 0.06 -1.65
CA VAL A 129 0.03 0.58 -1.03
C VAL A 129 1.13 0.68 -2.07
N LYS A 130 1.74 1.86 -2.19
CA LYS A 130 2.75 2.12 -3.22
C LYS A 130 3.73 3.19 -2.75
N GLY A 131 4.95 3.14 -3.25
CA GLY A 131 5.98 4.12 -2.95
C GLY A 131 7.28 3.73 -3.63
N SER A 132 8.23 4.65 -3.69
CA SER A 132 9.53 4.32 -4.26
C SER A 132 10.24 3.29 -3.38
N ARG A 133 11.22 2.60 -3.96
CA ARG A 133 11.86 1.51 -3.25
C ARG A 133 12.53 1.95 -1.95
N PHE A 134 13.11 3.14 -1.93
CA PHE A 134 13.77 3.59 -0.72
C PHE A 134 12.78 3.84 0.44
N MET A 135 11.50 4.00 0.13
CA MET A 135 10.48 4.20 1.18
C MET A 135 10.12 2.90 1.90
N ARG A 136 10.41 1.77 1.28
CA ARG A 136 10.16 0.46 1.88
C ARG A 136 8.71 0.31 2.38
N MET A 137 7.78 0.62 1.48
CA MET A 137 6.36 0.61 1.84
C MET A 137 5.81 -0.79 2.09
N GLU A 138 6.56 -1.83 1.75
CA GLU A 138 6.15 -3.20 2.06
C GLU A 138 5.95 -3.42 3.56
N ARG A 139 6.58 -2.59 4.39
CA ARG A 139 6.37 -2.66 5.84
C ARG A 139 4.92 -2.37 6.21
N ILE A 140 4.30 -1.47 5.45
CA ILE A 140 2.90 -1.13 5.69
C ILE A 140 2.00 -2.26 5.21
N VAL A 141 2.34 -2.87 4.07
CA VAL A 141 1.60 -4.04 3.59
C VAL A 141 1.63 -5.14 4.65
N ASP A 142 2.79 -5.38 5.23
CA ASP A 142 2.91 -6.42 6.26
C ASP A 142 1.99 -6.15 7.45
N ALA A 143 1.79 -4.88 7.77
CA ALA A 143 0.91 -4.52 8.88
C ALA A 143 -0.57 -4.65 8.53
N LEU A 144 -0.89 -4.65 7.24
CA LEU A 144 -2.28 -4.71 6.76
C LEU A 144 -2.76 -6.12 6.45
N VAL A 145 -1.86 -6.99 6.05
CA VAL A 145 -2.23 -8.28 5.47
C VAL A 145 -2.59 -9.29 6.56
N LEU A 146 -3.67 -10.03 6.29
CA LEU A 146 -4.08 -11.12 7.14
C LEU A 146 -3.08 -12.24 7.01
N LYS A 147 -2.50 -12.67 8.13
CA LYS A 147 -1.47 -13.69 8.10
C LYS A 147 -2.08 -15.07 7.95
N ASP A 148 -1.41 -15.88 7.14
CA ASP A 148 -1.80 -17.27 6.95
C ASP A 148 -1.41 -18.06 8.20
N PRO A 149 -2.36 -18.68 8.88
CA PRO A 149 -2.01 -19.49 10.06
C PRO A 149 -0.99 -20.58 9.78
N ALA A 150 -1.04 -21.16 8.59
CA ALA A 150 -0.08 -22.19 8.22
C ALA A 150 1.33 -21.62 8.12
N ALA A 151 1.46 -20.43 7.55
CA ALA A 151 2.75 -19.77 7.45
C ALA A 151 3.29 -19.41 8.83
N ASP A 152 2.42 -18.95 9.70
CA ASP A 152 2.83 -18.65 11.07
C ASP A 152 3.32 -19.87 11.80
N SER A 153 2.65 -20.98 11.63
CA SER A 153 3.07 -22.23 12.26
C SER A 153 4.45 -22.64 11.78
N GLN A 154 4.70 -22.48 10.50
CA GLN A 154 6.00 -22.85 9.96
C GLN A 154 7.09 -21.93 10.45
N GLY A 155 6.75 -20.70 10.67
CA GLY A 155 7.72 -19.76 11.16
C GLY A 155 8.00 -19.90 12.64
N ALA A 156 7.14 -20.54 13.37
CA ALA A 156 7.35 -20.70 14.80
C ALA A 156 8.47 -21.72 15.04
N PRO A 157 9.46 -21.36 15.78
CA PRO A 157 10.50 -22.29 16.13
C PRO A 157 9.92 -23.29 17.08
N GLY A 158 9.92 -24.31 16.73
CA GLY A 158 9.32 -25.29 17.47
C GLY A 158 9.72 -25.39 18.84
N THR A 159 9.51 -25.65 19.50
CA THR A 159 9.83 -25.62 20.55
C THR A 159 10.17 -26.56 21.27
N THR A 160 10.44 -27.11 21.56
CA THR A 160 10.78 -27.88 21.99
C THR A 160 10.75 -28.33 23.01
N HIS A 161 10.63 -28.74 23.40
CA HIS A 161 10.61 -29.21 24.20
C HIS A 161 11.02 -29.90 25.00
N THR A 162 11.18 -30.29 25.45
CA THR A 162 11.58 -30.82 26.11
C THR A 162 11.48 -31.41 27.03
N GLN A 163 11.52 -31.98 27.40
CA GLN A 163 11.50 -32.52 28.13
C GLN A 163 11.87 -33.17 28.90
N GLN A 164 11.96 -33.57 29.44
CA GLN A 164 12.31 -34.11 30.10
C GLN A 164 12.28 -34.80 30.98
N THR A 165 12.37 -35.24 31.31
CA THR A 165 12.33 -35.81 31.95
C THR A 165 12.62 -36.45 32.76
N HIS A 166 12.75 -36.87 33.28
CA HIS A 166 13.04 -37.48 34.06
C HIS A 166 12.85 -37.73 34.86
#